data_7c062ef8d57d05349b381e1e32ca6b51
#
_entry.id   7c062ef8d57d05349b381e1e32ca6b51
#
_cell.length_a   1.000
_cell.length_b   1.000
_cell.length_c   1.000
_cell.angle_alpha   90.00
_cell.angle_beta   90.00
_cell.angle_gamma   90.00
#
_symmetry.space_group_name_H-M   'P 1'
#
loop_
_entity.id
_entity.type
_entity.pdbx_description
1 polymer ?
#
loop_
_entity_poly.entity_id
_entity_poly.type
_entity_poly.pdbx_seq_one_letter_code
_entity_poly.pdbx_strand_id
1 'polypeptide(L)'
;MASSILANLRALKIDVDIETLAVGDIAIGDLIIIERKTSRDLIDSLLDKRIFRQARRLIACAPQALLIVEGADSISRAVHSNAIAGLLAHLSTEIGLTIIPTKNTQATARVVAMLAKKEKRRVDKLAKRLNSRLVNSEEERIERRAKSAWTKHHASGSLGVESNMPKGQSDIKAAKEKFARGVEVLQAFPAIGRVR
;
A
#
# COMPACT_ATOMS: atom_id res chain seq x y z
N MET A 1 22.92 9.82 8.94
CA MET A 1 21.58 10.38 8.55
C MET A 1 20.46 9.34 8.57
N ALA A 2 20.68 8.11 8.13
CA ALA A 2 19.65 7.05 8.21
C ALA A 2 19.18 6.75 9.64
N SER A 3 20.07 6.80 10.64
CA SER A 3 19.71 6.51 12.03
C SER A 3 18.66 7.45 12.63
N SER A 4 18.62 8.73 12.24
CA SER A 4 17.69 9.71 12.80
C SER A 4 16.25 9.53 12.27
N ILE A 5 16.07 9.20 10.98
CA ILE A 5 14.73 8.94 10.42
C ILE A 5 14.15 7.66 11.01
N LEU A 6 14.96 6.61 11.17
CA LEU A 6 14.54 5.35 11.77
C LEU A 6 14.07 5.52 13.22
N ALA A 7 14.84 6.28 14.04
CA ALA A 7 14.45 6.57 15.40
C ALA A 7 13.11 7.31 15.47
N ASN A 8 12.89 8.30 14.59
CA ASN A 8 11.64 9.05 14.51
C ASN A 8 10.46 8.17 14.06
N LEU A 9 10.65 7.28 13.10
CA LEU A 9 9.59 6.36 12.64
C LEU A 9 9.20 5.36 13.72
N ARG A 10 10.18 4.79 14.43
CA ARG A 10 9.94 3.90 15.58
C ARG A 10 9.18 4.60 16.71
N ALA A 11 9.56 5.86 17.01
CA ALA A 11 8.83 6.68 17.99
C ALA A 11 7.36 6.92 17.58
N LEU A 12 7.06 6.96 16.27
CA LEU A 12 5.71 7.07 15.72
C LEU A 12 4.99 5.71 15.60
N LYS A 13 5.59 4.64 16.16
CA LYS A 13 5.07 3.26 16.14
C LYS A 13 4.87 2.74 14.70
N ILE A 14 5.79 3.08 13.81
CA ILE A 14 5.88 2.50 12.47
C ILE A 14 6.90 1.36 12.54
N ASP A 15 6.46 0.21 12.11
CA ASP A 15 7.31 -0.94 11.93
C ASP A 15 8.14 -0.76 10.66
N VAL A 16 9.46 -0.98 10.75
CA VAL A 16 10.41 -0.63 9.69
C VAL A 16 11.43 -1.73 9.55
N ASP A 17 11.49 -2.32 8.38
CA ASP A 17 12.55 -3.21 7.95
C ASP A 17 13.68 -2.41 7.28
N ILE A 18 14.91 -2.82 7.51
CA ILE A 18 16.09 -2.20 6.90
C ILE A 18 16.62 -3.14 5.83
N GLU A 19 16.59 -2.67 4.59
CA GLU A 19 17.13 -3.43 3.45
C GLU A 19 17.73 -2.50 2.40
N THR A 20 18.50 -3.06 1.47
CA THR A 20 19.04 -2.30 0.36
C THR A 20 17.99 -2.16 -0.74
N LEU A 21 17.56 -0.93 -0.99
CA LEU A 21 16.68 -0.61 -2.11
C LEU A 21 17.51 -0.32 -3.37
N ALA A 22 17.05 -0.81 -4.51
CA ALA A 22 17.68 -0.52 -5.81
C ALA A 22 17.53 0.97 -6.20
N VAL A 23 16.43 1.60 -5.78
CA VAL A 23 16.10 3.00 -6.04
C VAL A 23 15.35 3.57 -4.83
N GLY A 24 15.59 4.84 -4.51
CA GLY A 24 14.95 5.53 -3.41
C GLY A 24 15.54 5.20 -2.04
N ASP A 25 15.02 5.86 -1.02
CA ASP A 25 15.48 5.72 0.37
C ASP A 25 14.45 4.99 1.25
N ILE A 26 13.15 5.10 0.91
CA ILE A 26 12.05 4.51 1.68
C ILE A 26 11.04 3.91 0.71
N ALA A 27 10.62 2.66 0.95
CA ALA A 27 9.51 2.04 0.27
C ALA A 27 8.34 1.80 1.25
N ILE A 28 7.11 2.01 0.80
CA ILE A 28 5.89 1.74 1.58
C ILE A 28 5.02 0.79 0.78
N GLY A 29 5.00 -0.48 1.19
CA GLY A 29 4.41 -1.55 0.41
C GLY A 29 5.00 -1.61 -1.00
N ASP A 30 4.20 -2.05 -1.96
CA ASP A 30 4.63 -2.18 -3.36
C ASP A 30 4.28 -0.95 -4.23
N LEU A 31 3.66 0.06 -3.64
CA LEU A 31 3.10 1.17 -4.41
C LEU A 31 3.89 2.47 -4.31
N ILE A 32 4.52 2.73 -3.18
CA ILE A 32 5.11 4.04 -2.91
C ILE A 32 6.61 3.91 -2.74
N ILE A 33 7.36 4.67 -3.52
CA ILE A 33 8.81 4.84 -3.35
C ILE A 33 9.10 6.30 -3.04
N ILE A 34 9.98 6.55 -2.09
CA ILE A 34 10.34 7.89 -1.62
C ILE A 34 11.85 8.08 -1.70
N GLU A 35 12.27 9.13 -2.33
CA GLU A 35 13.63 9.67 -2.22
C GLU A 35 13.62 10.83 -1.24
N ARG A 36 14.57 10.86 -0.31
CA ARG A 36 14.83 11.97 0.62
C ARG A 36 16.01 12.78 0.16
N LYS A 37 15.84 14.08 0.12
CA LYS A 37 16.93 14.97 -0.29
C LYS A 37 16.93 16.22 0.58
N THR A 38 18.08 16.59 1.13
CA THR A 38 18.21 17.88 1.78
C THR A 38 18.16 18.99 0.73
N SER A 39 17.81 20.20 1.14
CA SER A 39 17.85 21.38 0.27
C SER A 39 19.21 21.54 -0.42
N ARG A 40 20.28 21.28 0.30
CA ARG A 40 21.66 21.35 -0.23
C ARG A 40 21.90 20.27 -1.27
N ASP A 41 21.58 19.01 -0.97
CA ASP A 41 21.76 17.91 -1.91
C ASP A 41 20.88 18.07 -3.17
N LEU A 42 19.72 18.73 -3.04
CA LEU A 42 18.87 19.06 -4.18
C LEU A 42 19.58 20.05 -5.12
N ILE A 43 20.17 21.11 -4.56
CA ILE A 43 20.92 22.11 -5.32
C ILE A 43 22.13 21.46 -6.01
N ASP A 44 22.93 20.68 -5.28
CA ASP A 44 24.10 20.00 -5.81
C ASP A 44 23.70 19.03 -6.95
N SER A 45 22.60 18.30 -6.77
CA SER A 45 22.10 17.38 -7.80
C SER A 45 21.47 18.08 -9.01
N LEU A 46 20.99 19.32 -8.85
CA LEU A 46 20.57 20.16 -9.97
C LEU A 46 21.77 20.60 -10.80
N LEU A 47 22.82 21.11 -10.15
CA LEU A 47 24.06 21.57 -10.81
C LEU A 47 24.70 20.44 -11.62
N ASP A 48 24.74 19.23 -11.06
CA ASP A 48 25.27 18.02 -11.71
C ASP A 48 24.26 17.38 -12.69
N LYS A 49 23.07 17.93 -12.84
CA LYS A 49 21.96 17.34 -13.63
C LYS A 49 21.55 15.91 -13.22
N ARG A 50 22.02 15.43 -12.07
CA ARG A 50 21.73 14.08 -11.56
C ARG A 50 20.27 13.91 -11.18
N ILE A 51 19.62 14.96 -10.70
CA ILE A 51 18.23 14.95 -10.23
C ILE A 51 17.24 14.42 -11.26
N PHE A 52 17.41 14.80 -12.54
CA PHE A 52 16.51 14.36 -13.61
C PHE A 52 16.58 12.87 -13.87
N ARG A 53 17.78 12.29 -13.83
CA ARG A 53 17.99 10.86 -13.99
C ARG A 53 17.44 10.07 -12.78
N GLN A 54 17.68 10.57 -11.57
CA GLN A 54 17.17 9.99 -10.34
C GLN A 54 15.62 9.99 -10.33
N ALA A 55 15.00 11.12 -10.67
CA ALA A 55 13.55 11.26 -10.74
C ALA A 55 12.92 10.26 -11.73
N ARG A 56 13.48 10.13 -12.94
CA ARG A 56 12.99 9.16 -13.93
C ARG A 56 13.11 7.71 -13.45
N ARG A 57 14.18 7.38 -12.72
CA ARG A 57 14.32 6.04 -12.13
C ARG A 57 13.30 5.77 -11.04
N LEU A 58 12.99 6.78 -10.21
CA LEU A 58 11.97 6.66 -9.17
C LEU A 58 10.58 6.38 -9.76
N ILE A 59 10.13 7.16 -10.74
CA ILE A 59 8.81 6.96 -11.34
C ILE A 59 8.69 5.65 -12.13
N ALA A 60 9.82 5.11 -12.62
CA ALA A 60 9.84 3.82 -13.30
C ALA A 60 9.76 2.64 -12.32
N CYS A 61 10.04 2.84 -11.03
CA CYS A 61 10.12 1.76 -10.05
C CYS A 61 8.82 1.51 -9.29
N ALA A 62 7.92 2.50 -9.17
CA ALA A 62 6.69 2.36 -8.41
C ALA A 62 5.57 3.23 -8.97
N PRO A 63 4.30 2.83 -8.80
CA PRO A 63 3.14 3.62 -9.24
C PRO A 63 3.07 5.02 -8.61
N GLN A 64 3.62 5.20 -7.43
CA GLN A 64 3.68 6.48 -6.71
C GLN A 64 5.12 6.75 -6.29
N ALA A 65 5.75 7.68 -6.97
CA ALA A 65 7.10 8.15 -6.65
C ALA A 65 7.04 9.53 -6.01
N LEU A 66 7.76 9.69 -4.90
CA LEU A 66 7.79 10.92 -4.13
C LEU A 66 9.24 11.39 -3.90
N LEU A 67 9.43 12.69 -3.98
CA LEU A 67 10.65 13.36 -3.53
C LEU A 67 10.30 14.19 -2.28
N ILE A 68 10.89 13.85 -1.15
CA ILE A 68 10.80 14.66 0.07
C ILE A 68 12.01 15.57 0.13
N VAL A 69 11.76 16.89 0.16
CA VAL A 69 12.82 17.90 0.26
C VAL A 69 12.85 18.44 1.68
N GLU A 70 13.92 18.10 2.41
CA GLU A 70 14.11 18.56 3.79
C GLU A 70 14.78 19.93 3.84
N GLY A 71 14.26 20.83 4.69
CA GLY A 71 14.78 22.17 4.85
C GLY A 71 14.44 23.06 3.66
N ALA A 72 13.28 22.87 3.04
CA ALA A 72 12.86 23.64 1.85
C ALA A 72 12.90 25.16 2.06
N ASP A 73 12.67 25.65 3.27
CA ASP A 73 12.75 27.08 3.63
C ASP A 73 14.17 27.66 3.44
N SER A 74 15.19 26.83 3.36
CA SER A 74 16.60 27.24 3.20
C SER A 74 17.04 27.31 1.73
N ILE A 75 16.25 26.81 0.79
CA ILE A 75 16.61 26.74 -0.64
C ILE A 75 16.76 28.15 -1.25
N SER A 76 15.92 29.08 -0.86
CA SER A 76 15.86 30.42 -1.46
C SER A 76 17.11 31.30 -1.23
N ARG A 77 18.01 30.87 -0.34
CA ARG A 77 19.22 31.65 0.00
C ARG A 77 20.45 31.31 -0.82
N ALA A 78 20.48 30.18 -1.48
CA ALA A 78 21.69 29.61 -2.09
C ALA A 78 21.70 29.64 -3.63
N VAL A 79 20.55 29.72 -4.28
CA VAL A 79 20.39 29.65 -5.74
C VAL A 79 19.32 30.63 -6.17
N HIS A 80 19.42 31.12 -7.42
CA HIS A 80 18.40 31.98 -7.99
C HIS A 80 17.01 31.32 -7.90
N SER A 81 16.05 32.02 -7.30
CA SER A 81 14.71 31.47 -7.00
C SER A 81 14.01 30.88 -8.24
N ASN A 82 14.19 31.48 -9.41
CA ASN A 82 13.61 31.00 -10.66
C ASN A 82 14.19 29.66 -11.12
N ALA A 83 15.47 29.37 -10.83
CA ALA A 83 16.07 28.06 -11.19
C ALA A 83 15.48 26.93 -10.38
N ILE A 84 15.24 27.15 -9.09
CA ILE A 84 14.59 26.17 -8.22
C ILE A 84 13.11 26.02 -8.58
N ALA A 85 12.40 27.12 -8.81
CA ALA A 85 10.99 27.05 -9.24
C ALA A 85 10.85 26.29 -10.57
N GLY A 86 11.72 26.56 -11.54
CA GLY A 86 11.75 25.83 -12.81
C GLY A 86 12.08 24.36 -12.65
N LEU A 87 13.02 24.01 -11.76
CA LEU A 87 13.31 22.61 -11.44
C LEU A 87 12.09 21.90 -10.86
N LEU A 88 11.48 22.46 -9.83
CA LEU A 88 10.33 21.86 -9.17
C LEU A 88 9.13 21.72 -10.13
N ALA A 89 8.91 22.73 -10.96
CA ALA A 89 7.89 22.68 -12.01
C ALA A 89 8.17 21.54 -12.99
N HIS A 90 9.38 21.44 -13.54
CA HIS A 90 9.76 20.38 -14.47
C HIS A 90 9.62 18.97 -13.85
N LEU A 91 10.11 18.78 -12.62
CA LEU A 91 9.99 17.50 -11.92
C LEU A 91 8.53 17.08 -11.72
N SER A 92 7.65 18.04 -11.41
CA SER A 92 6.25 17.77 -11.12
C SER A 92 5.40 17.61 -12.38
N THR A 93 5.58 18.48 -13.39
CA THR A 93 4.69 18.54 -14.57
C THR A 93 5.14 17.66 -15.71
N GLU A 94 6.46 17.58 -15.96
CA GLU A 94 6.99 16.83 -17.11
C GLU A 94 7.43 15.41 -16.71
N ILE A 95 8.02 15.25 -15.52
CA ILE A 95 8.44 13.93 -15.03
C ILE A 95 7.31 13.24 -14.25
N GLY A 96 6.39 14.00 -13.64
CA GLY A 96 5.28 13.44 -12.86
C GLY A 96 5.69 13.04 -11.43
N LEU A 97 6.78 13.57 -10.90
CA LEU A 97 7.26 13.28 -9.56
C LEU A 97 6.54 14.13 -8.52
N THR A 98 5.89 13.50 -7.55
CA THR A 98 5.28 14.22 -6.43
C THR A 98 6.34 14.77 -5.49
N ILE A 99 6.29 16.08 -5.19
CA ILE A 99 7.26 16.74 -4.32
C ILE A 99 6.59 17.18 -3.03
N ILE A 100 7.19 16.79 -1.90
CA ILE A 100 6.70 17.16 -0.55
C ILE A 100 7.81 17.89 0.19
N PRO A 101 7.65 19.20 0.46
CA PRO A 101 8.58 19.94 1.29
C PRO A 101 8.39 19.62 2.77
N THR A 102 9.49 19.49 3.50
CA THR A 102 9.48 19.30 4.96
C THR A 102 10.54 20.20 5.61
N LYS A 103 10.29 20.59 6.88
CA LYS A 103 11.22 21.45 7.60
C LYS A 103 12.49 20.71 8.07
N ASN A 104 12.34 19.45 8.43
CA ASN A 104 13.41 18.63 9.03
C ASN A 104 13.05 17.15 8.98
N THR A 105 13.97 16.30 9.39
CA THR A 105 13.82 14.84 9.44
C THR A 105 12.63 14.38 10.29
N GLN A 106 12.30 15.10 11.37
CA GLN A 106 11.14 14.75 12.19
C GLN A 106 9.81 15.00 11.42
N ALA A 107 9.73 16.11 10.69
CA ALA A 107 8.58 16.38 9.82
C ALA A 107 8.48 15.35 8.69
N THR A 108 9.62 14.97 8.10
CA THR A 108 9.69 13.87 7.11
C THR A 108 9.14 12.56 7.70
N ALA A 109 9.57 12.18 8.88
CA ALA A 109 9.09 10.96 9.54
C ALA A 109 7.57 10.99 9.76
N ARG A 110 6.99 12.14 10.10
CA ARG A 110 5.53 12.28 10.23
C ARG A 110 4.82 12.06 8.90
N VAL A 111 5.33 12.63 7.81
CA VAL A 111 4.77 12.43 6.46
C VAL A 111 4.84 10.96 6.08
N VAL A 112 6.00 10.32 6.23
CA VAL A 112 6.17 8.89 5.96
C VAL A 112 5.21 8.03 6.79
N ALA A 113 5.09 8.32 8.10
CA ALA A 113 4.18 7.61 8.98
C ALA A 113 2.71 7.76 8.57
N MET A 114 2.30 8.95 8.11
CA MET A 114 0.94 9.18 7.60
C MET A 114 0.68 8.37 6.32
N LEU A 115 1.63 8.35 5.40
CA LEU A 115 1.54 7.57 4.16
C LEU A 115 1.46 6.06 4.47
N ALA A 116 2.32 5.55 5.35
CA ALA A 116 2.33 4.16 5.76
C ALA A 116 0.99 3.74 6.40
N LYS A 117 0.45 4.56 7.31
CA LYS A 117 -0.86 4.30 7.93
C LYS A 117 -2.00 4.34 6.93
N LYS A 118 -1.94 5.25 5.95
CA LYS A 118 -2.94 5.34 4.87
C LYS A 118 -2.90 4.10 3.99
N GLU A 119 -1.71 3.67 3.60
CA GLU A 119 -1.50 2.49 2.75
C GLU A 119 -1.97 1.22 3.47
N LYS A 120 -1.63 1.04 4.74
CA LYS A 120 -2.14 -0.06 5.56
C LYS A 120 -3.66 -0.14 5.54
N ARG A 121 -4.34 0.99 5.82
CA ARG A 121 -5.81 1.03 5.79
C ARG A 121 -6.38 0.67 4.41
N ARG A 122 -5.69 1.06 3.32
CA ARG A 122 -6.09 0.72 1.96
C ARG A 122 -6.00 -0.78 1.71
N VAL A 123 -4.88 -1.40 2.09
CA VAL A 123 -4.66 -2.84 1.98
C VAL A 123 -5.67 -3.62 2.81
N ASP A 124 -5.88 -3.23 4.08
CA ASP A 124 -6.87 -3.85 4.97
C ASP A 124 -8.29 -3.78 4.39
N LYS A 125 -8.65 -2.64 3.79
CA LYS A 125 -9.96 -2.47 3.15
C LYS A 125 -10.12 -3.35 1.91
N LEU A 126 -9.07 -3.49 1.10
CA LEU A 126 -9.07 -4.38 -0.06
C LEU A 126 -9.17 -5.84 0.36
N ALA A 127 -8.39 -6.26 1.36
CA ALA A 127 -8.43 -7.62 1.90
C ALA A 127 -9.83 -7.98 2.41
N LYS A 128 -10.48 -7.09 3.18
CA LYS A 128 -11.86 -7.28 3.64
C LYS A 128 -12.86 -7.43 2.48
N ARG A 129 -12.72 -6.61 1.43
CA ARG A 129 -13.61 -6.69 0.25
C ARG A 129 -13.41 -7.99 -0.53
N LEU A 130 -12.16 -8.43 -0.70
CA LEU A 130 -11.86 -9.70 -1.37
C LEU A 130 -12.42 -10.88 -0.59
N ASN A 131 -12.19 -10.91 0.73
CA ASN A 131 -12.72 -11.97 1.59
C ASN A 131 -14.25 -12.03 1.56
N SER A 132 -14.93 -10.88 1.61
CA SER A 132 -16.40 -10.85 1.49
C SER A 132 -16.89 -11.40 0.15
N ARG A 133 -16.21 -11.08 -0.95
CA ARG A 133 -16.57 -11.60 -2.29
C ARG A 133 -16.35 -13.11 -2.39
N LEU A 134 -15.23 -13.61 -1.85
CA LEU A 134 -14.92 -15.04 -1.85
C LEU A 134 -15.94 -15.83 -1.02
N VAL A 135 -16.29 -15.36 0.17
CA VAL A 135 -17.31 -15.99 1.03
C VAL A 135 -18.65 -16.02 0.32
N ASN A 136 -19.12 -14.90 -0.21
CA ASN A 136 -20.41 -14.83 -0.91
C ASN A 136 -20.44 -15.76 -2.14
N SER A 137 -19.36 -15.80 -2.94
CA SER A 137 -19.29 -16.66 -4.11
C SER A 137 -19.31 -18.15 -3.75
N GLU A 138 -18.72 -18.54 -2.63
CA GLU A 138 -18.71 -19.91 -2.16
C GLU A 138 -20.08 -20.30 -1.57
N GLU A 139 -20.73 -19.41 -0.81
CA GLU A 139 -22.10 -19.60 -0.32
C GLU A 139 -23.08 -19.80 -1.48
N GLU A 140 -23.02 -18.96 -2.53
CA GLU A 140 -23.83 -19.14 -3.75
C GLU A 140 -23.54 -20.45 -4.48
N ARG A 141 -22.28 -20.90 -4.48
CA ARG A 141 -21.88 -22.17 -5.11
C ARG A 141 -22.41 -23.37 -4.34
N ILE A 142 -22.37 -23.33 -3.02
CA ILE A 142 -22.92 -24.35 -2.14
C ILE A 142 -24.45 -24.40 -2.31
N GLU A 143 -25.12 -23.26 -2.32
CA GLU A 143 -26.57 -23.20 -2.49
C GLU A 143 -27.04 -23.73 -3.86
N ARG A 144 -26.31 -23.39 -4.95
CA ARG A 144 -26.59 -23.96 -6.29
C ARG A 144 -26.40 -25.47 -6.32
N ARG A 145 -25.37 -26.00 -5.69
CA ARG A 145 -25.12 -27.43 -5.60
C ARG A 145 -26.20 -28.15 -4.80
N ALA A 146 -26.61 -27.57 -3.67
CA ALA A 146 -27.68 -28.10 -2.85
C ALA A 146 -29.02 -28.14 -3.60
N LYS A 147 -29.39 -27.05 -4.30
CA LYS A 147 -30.57 -26.97 -5.16
C LYS A 147 -30.54 -27.99 -6.30
N SER A 148 -29.40 -28.15 -6.95
CA SER A 148 -29.22 -29.12 -8.04
C SER A 148 -29.30 -30.58 -7.56
N ALA A 149 -28.74 -30.90 -6.40
CA ALA A 149 -28.85 -32.21 -5.80
C ALA A 149 -30.31 -32.53 -5.40
N TRP A 150 -31.01 -31.55 -4.83
CA TRP A 150 -32.42 -31.68 -4.46
C TRP A 150 -33.32 -31.94 -5.67
N THR A 151 -33.16 -31.15 -6.77
CA THR A 151 -33.92 -31.36 -8.00
C THR A 151 -33.67 -32.71 -8.64
N LYS A 152 -32.46 -33.22 -8.64
CA LYS A 152 -32.13 -34.54 -9.15
C LYS A 152 -32.79 -35.67 -8.35
N HIS A 153 -32.85 -35.52 -7.02
CA HIS A 153 -33.47 -36.53 -6.15
C HIS A 153 -35.00 -36.55 -6.28
N HIS A 154 -35.64 -35.41 -6.59
CA HIS A 154 -37.10 -35.32 -6.66
C HIS A 154 -37.65 -35.43 -8.08
N ALA A 155 -36.80 -35.41 -9.10
CA ALA A 155 -37.22 -35.67 -10.49
C ALA A 155 -37.33 -37.15 -10.81
N SER A 156 -36.86 -38.07 -9.94
CA SER A 156 -36.83 -39.53 -10.20
C SER A 156 -37.80 -40.35 -9.34
N GLY A 157 -38.73 -39.75 -8.58
CA GLY A 157 -39.63 -40.49 -7.73
C GLY A 157 -40.98 -39.85 -7.53
N SER A 158 -42.02 -40.45 -8.11
CA SER A 158 -43.42 -40.22 -7.73
C SER A 158 -43.66 -40.60 -6.29
N LEU A 159 -44.58 -39.87 -5.65
CA LEU A 159 -45.30 -40.11 -4.41
C LEU A 159 -44.86 -39.28 -3.20
N GLY A 160 -45.85 -38.48 -2.85
CA GLY A 160 -46.00 -37.58 -1.75
C GLY A 160 -45.33 -37.95 -0.42
N VAL A 161 -44.55 -37.02 0.01
CA VAL A 161 -44.43 -36.58 1.40
C VAL A 161 -43.92 -35.15 1.37
N GLU A 162 -44.71 -34.22 1.85
CA GLU A 162 -44.24 -32.92 2.30
C GLU A 162 -43.24 -33.17 3.44
N SER A 163 -41.95 -33.11 3.14
CA SER A 163 -40.94 -33.16 4.17
C SER A 163 -39.93 -32.04 3.98
N ASN A 164 -39.94 -31.15 4.92
CA ASN A 164 -38.84 -30.31 5.40
C ASN A 164 -37.64 -30.24 4.45
N MET A 165 -37.57 -29.14 3.74
CA MET A 165 -36.33 -28.66 3.15
C MET A 165 -35.22 -28.68 4.22
N PRO A 166 -34.08 -29.33 3.99
CA PRO A 166 -32.95 -29.15 4.88
C PRO A 166 -32.57 -27.66 4.81
N LYS A 167 -32.88 -26.96 5.89
CA LYS A 167 -32.43 -25.60 6.07
C LYS A 167 -30.90 -25.67 6.15
N GLY A 168 -30.22 -25.33 5.06
CA GLY A 168 -28.78 -25.33 4.92
C GLY A 168 -28.01 -24.38 5.86
N GLN A 169 -28.54 -24.10 7.05
CA GLN A 169 -27.87 -23.26 8.05
C GLN A 169 -26.76 -24.02 8.79
N SER A 170 -26.90 -25.35 8.99
CA SER A 170 -25.84 -26.15 9.64
C SER A 170 -24.63 -26.34 8.74
N ASP A 171 -24.86 -26.62 7.45
CA ASP A 171 -23.77 -26.84 6.48
C ASP A 171 -23.09 -25.55 6.11
N ILE A 172 -23.84 -24.45 6.02
CA ILE A 172 -23.30 -23.09 5.84
C ILE A 172 -22.49 -22.67 7.07
N LYS A 173 -22.94 -23.02 8.29
CA LYS A 173 -22.20 -22.72 9.52
C LYS A 173 -20.89 -23.50 9.60
N ALA A 174 -20.91 -24.80 9.27
CA ALA A 174 -19.70 -25.64 9.23
C ALA A 174 -18.70 -25.17 8.15
N ALA A 175 -19.19 -24.74 6.98
CA ALA A 175 -18.37 -24.13 5.94
C ALA A 175 -17.77 -22.79 6.38
N LYS A 176 -18.55 -21.95 7.07
CA LYS A 176 -18.06 -20.68 7.64
C LYS A 176 -16.97 -20.89 8.68
N GLU A 177 -17.11 -21.86 9.56
CA GLU A 177 -16.10 -22.20 10.57
C GLU A 177 -14.83 -22.80 9.96
N LYS A 178 -14.95 -23.57 8.89
CA LYS A 178 -13.80 -24.12 8.15
C LYS A 178 -13.05 -23.05 7.36
N PHE A 179 -13.76 -22.07 6.83
CA PHE A 179 -13.19 -20.93 6.10
C PHE A 179 -12.54 -19.90 7.05
N ALA A 180 -13.13 -19.66 8.22
CA ALA A 180 -12.55 -18.79 9.24
C ALA A 180 -11.17 -19.29 9.72
N ARG A 181 -10.96 -20.61 9.79
CA ARG A 181 -9.66 -21.23 10.08
C ARG A 181 -8.65 -21.12 8.93
N GLY A 182 -9.10 -21.00 7.68
CA GLY A 182 -8.23 -20.81 6.51
C GLY A 182 -7.76 -19.35 6.31
N VAL A 183 -8.47 -18.39 6.87
CA VAL A 183 -8.17 -16.94 6.72
C VAL A 183 -7.03 -16.48 7.63
N GLU A 184 -6.70 -17.21 8.69
CA GLU A 184 -5.51 -16.89 9.52
C GLU A 184 -4.19 -16.94 8.74
N VAL A 185 -4.12 -17.66 7.63
CA VAL A 185 -2.91 -17.77 6.79
C VAL A 185 -2.67 -16.51 5.95
N LEU A 186 -3.68 -15.68 5.71
CA LEU A 186 -3.56 -14.43 4.92
C LEU A 186 -3.28 -13.17 5.77
N GLN A 187 -3.25 -13.29 7.10
CA GLN A 187 -2.95 -12.16 7.99
C GLN A 187 -1.45 -11.96 8.25
N ALA A 188 -0.60 -12.86 7.78
CA ALA A 188 0.85 -12.77 7.87
C ALA A 188 1.46 -12.01 6.68
N PHE A 189 1.00 -10.79 6.39
CA PHE A 189 1.74 -9.89 5.52
C PHE A 189 2.69 -9.04 6.36
N PRO A 190 3.99 -9.05 6.02
CA PRO A 190 5.02 -8.43 6.83
C PRO A 190 5.00 -6.90 6.76
N ALA A 191 5.67 -6.34 7.72
CA ALA A 191 6.03 -4.96 7.99
C ALA A 191 5.88 -3.98 6.82
N ILE A 192 5.13 -2.92 7.10
CA ILE A 192 4.85 -1.85 6.14
C ILE A 192 5.93 -0.80 6.27
N GLY A 193 6.97 -0.93 5.52
CA GLY A 193 7.99 0.10 5.36
C GLY A 193 9.41 -0.46 5.28
N ARG A 194 10.01 -0.31 4.11
CA ARG A 194 11.41 -0.64 3.86
C ARG A 194 12.21 0.66 3.75
N VAL A 195 13.30 0.77 4.51
CA VAL A 195 14.16 1.96 4.54
C VAL A 195 15.59 1.57 4.23
N ARG A 196 16.26 2.38 3.40
CA ARG A 196 17.66 2.25 3.05
C ARG A 196 18.59 2.85 4.10
#